data_20de8317b2c3f8f9a9435d4226d7ccc7
#
_entry.id   20de8317b2c3f8f9a9435d4226d7ccc7
#
_cell.length_a   1.000
_cell.length_b   1.000
_cell.length_c   1.000
_cell.angle_alpha   90.00
_cell.angle_beta   90.00
_cell.angle_gamma   90.00
#
_symmetry.space_group_name_H-M   'P 1'
#
loop_
_entity.id
_entity.type
_entity.pdbx_description
1 polymer ?
#
loop_
_entity_poly.entity_id
_entity_poly.type
_entity_poly.pdbx_seq_one_letter_code
_entity_poly.pdbx_strand_id
1 'polypeptide(L)'
;FFLFLSLSVKSQTVSVADFLGDRQAAVSLTFDDGIQEHYTLVAPHLNRYTLRGTFGINGKFMGDIDDHFAPRLTWEECRRMVADGHEICNHSWSHPNLTAIDRRTLLVEIRKNDSIIKAETGVKPTSILYPFNATTPQVRAVCEEGKVGARLEQFGLGQRNSGCTAASIDTWLRQLINDRRWGVTMTHGIYTAWDQWDEPWVLWNFFRELAFKKDSVWVDTFSNIQAYVKERNAVTLT
;
A
#
# COMPACT_ATOMS: atom_id res chain seq x y z
N PHE A 1 -28.14 -49.31 -37.84
CA PHE A 1 -27.88 -48.67 -36.53
C PHE A 1 -27.14 -47.37 -36.76
N PHE A 2 -27.82 -46.23 -36.66
CA PHE A 2 -27.18 -44.92 -36.68
C PHE A 2 -26.87 -44.51 -35.24
N LEU A 3 -25.59 -44.37 -34.92
CA LEU A 3 -25.13 -43.86 -33.62
C LEU A 3 -25.16 -42.30 -33.65
N PHE A 4 -26.12 -41.70 -32.97
CA PHE A 4 -26.13 -40.25 -32.75
C PHE A 4 -25.14 -39.91 -31.66
N LEU A 5 -23.95 -39.40 -31.98
CA LEU A 5 -23.07 -38.75 -31.04
C LEU A 5 -23.63 -37.35 -30.72
N SER A 6 -24.20 -37.18 -29.53
CA SER A 6 -24.53 -35.86 -29.02
C SER A 6 -23.25 -35.15 -28.54
N LEU A 7 -22.77 -34.19 -29.30
CA LEU A 7 -21.72 -33.27 -28.90
C LEU A 7 -22.33 -32.27 -27.88
N SER A 8 -22.04 -32.45 -26.58
CA SER A 8 -22.32 -31.44 -25.55
C SER A 8 -21.35 -30.27 -25.76
N VAL A 9 -21.79 -29.18 -26.34
CA VAL A 9 -21.07 -27.93 -26.36
C VAL A 9 -21.19 -27.34 -24.93
N LYS A 10 -20.13 -27.45 -24.15
CA LYS A 10 -20.03 -26.68 -22.88
C LYS A 10 -19.84 -25.21 -23.22
N SER A 11 -20.81 -24.40 -22.89
CA SER A 11 -20.65 -22.93 -22.91
C SER A 11 -19.47 -22.54 -22.02
N GLN A 12 -18.44 -21.93 -22.60
CA GLN A 12 -17.37 -21.32 -21.80
C GLN A 12 -17.85 -19.95 -21.31
N THR A 13 -17.92 -19.80 -19.98
CA THR A 13 -18.13 -18.49 -19.36
C THR A 13 -16.77 -17.81 -19.25
N VAL A 14 -16.62 -16.66 -19.88
CA VAL A 14 -15.44 -15.81 -19.76
C VAL A 14 -15.72 -14.78 -18.67
N SER A 15 -14.83 -14.61 -17.71
CA SER A 15 -14.90 -13.58 -16.67
C SER A 15 -13.53 -12.95 -16.47
N VAL A 16 -13.51 -11.70 -16.01
CA VAL A 16 -12.28 -11.05 -15.58
C VAL A 16 -12.00 -11.49 -14.14
N ALA A 17 -10.78 -11.94 -13.86
CA ALA A 17 -10.38 -12.37 -12.53
C ALA A 17 -10.44 -11.20 -11.53
N ASP A 18 -10.83 -11.47 -10.28
CA ASP A 18 -10.90 -10.45 -9.24
C ASP A 18 -9.52 -9.82 -8.95
N PHE A 19 -8.48 -10.64 -8.95
CA PHE A 19 -7.10 -10.22 -8.76
C PHE A 19 -6.15 -10.97 -9.67
N LEU A 20 -4.97 -10.41 -9.89
CA LEU A 20 -3.96 -10.95 -10.78
C LEU A 20 -3.69 -12.43 -10.52
N GLY A 21 -3.78 -13.25 -11.59
CA GLY A 21 -3.60 -14.69 -11.52
C GLY A 21 -4.73 -15.44 -10.84
N ASP A 22 -5.95 -14.90 -10.89
CA ASP A 22 -7.18 -15.45 -10.29
C ASP A 22 -7.10 -15.70 -8.77
N ARG A 23 -6.32 -14.89 -8.07
CA ARG A 23 -6.21 -14.96 -6.62
C ARG A 23 -7.50 -14.50 -5.95
N GLN A 24 -7.77 -15.03 -4.77
CA GLN A 24 -9.00 -14.78 -4.01
C GLN A 24 -8.98 -13.41 -3.31
N ALA A 25 -7.81 -12.93 -2.94
CA ALA A 25 -7.66 -11.63 -2.29
C ALA A 25 -6.42 -10.90 -2.78
N ALA A 26 -6.35 -9.59 -2.49
CA ALA A 26 -5.13 -8.81 -2.63
C ALA A 26 -4.80 -8.08 -1.33
N VAL A 27 -3.52 -7.83 -1.07
CA VAL A 27 -3.04 -7.08 0.08
C VAL A 27 -1.98 -6.07 -0.35
N SER A 28 -2.18 -4.80 0.02
CA SER A 28 -1.15 -3.75 -0.04
C SER A 28 -0.64 -3.45 1.35
N LEU A 29 0.68 -3.59 1.53
CA LEU A 29 1.38 -3.26 2.76
C LEU A 29 1.85 -1.81 2.67
N THR A 30 1.26 -0.90 3.47
CA THR A 30 1.62 0.52 3.44
C THR A 30 2.25 0.98 4.76
N PHE A 31 3.24 1.85 4.64
CA PHE A 31 4.08 2.34 5.72
C PHE A 31 4.15 3.86 5.64
N ASP A 32 3.74 4.55 6.69
CA ASP A 32 3.60 6.01 6.70
C ASP A 32 4.83 6.70 7.29
N ASP A 33 5.00 7.99 6.98
CA ASP A 33 5.95 8.93 7.56
C ASP A 33 7.42 8.81 7.11
N GLY A 34 7.80 7.81 6.34
CA GLY A 34 9.18 7.67 5.88
C GLY A 34 10.19 7.42 7.01
N ILE A 35 9.84 6.58 7.98
CA ILE A 35 10.71 6.20 9.10
C ILE A 35 11.88 5.36 8.58
N GLN A 36 13.10 5.56 9.09
CA GLN A 36 14.28 4.84 8.63
C GLN A 36 14.18 3.31 8.83
N GLU A 37 13.44 2.85 9.82
CA GLU A 37 13.18 1.43 10.04
C GLU A 37 12.47 0.76 8.85
N HIS A 38 11.80 1.53 7.98
CA HIS A 38 11.24 1.00 6.73
C HIS A 38 12.31 0.44 5.81
N TYR A 39 13.48 1.10 5.74
CA TYR A 39 14.63 0.61 4.97
C TYR A 39 15.45 -0.42 5.73
N THR A 40 15.72 -0.17 7.01
CA THR A 40 16.67 -1.00 7.78
C THR A 40 16.08 -2.32 8.25
N LEU A 41 14.75 -2.38 8.45
CA LEU A 41 14.05 -3.56 8.98
C LEU A 41 12.98 -4.08 8.01
N VAL A 42 12.05 -3.22 7.56
CA VAL A 42 10.86 -3.67 6.82
C VAL A 42 11.21 -4.15 5.41
N ALA A 43 11.89 -3.33 4.62
CA ALA A 43 12.23 -3.67 3.23
C ALA A 43 13.06 -4.97 3.13
N PRO A 44 14.08 -5.23 3.98
CA PRO A 44 14.79 -6.50 3.97
C PRO A 44 13.90 -7.72 4.27
N HIS A 45 12.94 -7.58 5.19
CA HIS A 45 11.99 -8.66 5.48
C HIS A 45 11.03 -8.90 4.31
N LEU A 46 10.53 -7.84 3.66
CA LEU A 46 9.70 -7.98 2.46
C LEU A 46 10.48 -8.61 1.31
N ASN A 47 11.70 -8.16 1.06
CA ASN A 47 12.57 -8.68 0.00
C ASN A 47 12.89 -10.16 0.18
N ARG A 48 13.11 -10.60 1.40
CA ARG A 48 13.32 -12.02 1.74
C ARG A 48 12.21 -12.93 1.22
N TYR A 49 10.98 -12.42 1.17
CA TYR A 49 9.78 -13.15 0.73
C TYR A 49 9.31 -12.72 -0.66
N THR A 50 10.06 -11.90 -1.37
CA THR A 50 9.68 -11.34 -2.68
C THR A 50 8.35 -10.55 -2.62
N LEU A 51 8.02 -9.98 -1.47
CA LEU A 51 6.90 -9.08 -1.26
C LEU A 51 7.29 -7.64 -1.57
N ARG A 52 6.30 -6.81 -1.92
CA ARG A 52 6.49 -5.39 -2.17
C ARG A 52 5.62 -4.57 -1.23
N GLY A 53 6.15 -3.44 -0.78
CA GLY A 53 5.46 -2.48 0.09
C GLY A 53 5.37 -1.10 -0.55
N THR A 54 4.50 -0.27 0.00
CA THR A 54 4.29 1.13 -0.39
C THR A 54 4.64 2.02 0.79
N PHE A 55 5.52 3.00 0.56
CA PHE A 55 6.09 3.85 1.61
C PHE A 55 5.74 5.31 1.36
N GLY A 56 4.93 5.88 2.26
CA GLY A 56 4.50 7.28 2.23
C GLY A 56 5.59 8.21 2.77
N ILE A 57 6.06 9.13 1.93
CA ILE A 57 7.21 9.99 2.23
C ILE A 57 6.77 11.44 2.38
N ASN A 58 7.28 12.09 3.46
CA ASN A 58 7.22 13.53 3.68
C ASN A 58 8.57 14.13 3.31
N GLY A 59 8.68 14.73 2.14
CA GLY A 59 9.97 15.19 1.60
C GLY A 59 10.68 16.22 2.48
N LYS A 60 9.95 16.97 3.31
CA LYS A 60 10.50 17.95 4.24
C LYS A 60 11.40 17.32 5.32
N PHE A 61 11.08 16.10 5.73
CA PHE A 61 11.72 15.47 6.89
C PHE A 61 12.78 14.43 6.52
N MET A 62 13.13 14.32 5.25
CA MET A 62 14.11 13.33 4.78
C MET A 62 15.48 13.53 5.43
N GLY A 63 16.01 12.48 6.06
CA GLY A 63 17.27 12.50 6.81
C GLY A 63 17.20 13.15 8.21
N ASP A 64 16.06 13.71 8.58
CA ASP A 64 15.87 14.34 9.89
C ASP A 64 15.44 13.31 10.96
N ILE A 65 15.46 13.74 12.22
CA ILE A 65 14.85 13.04 13.35
C ILE A 65 13.51 13.75 13.63
N ASP A 66 12.43 12.99 13.72
CA ASP A 66 11.13 13.55 14.03
C ASP A 66 11.01 13.97 15.52
N ASP A 67 9.88 14.55 15.90
CA ASP A 67 9.57 14.96 17.28
C ASP A 67 9.43 13.79 18.27
N HIS A 68 9.33 12.55 17.77
CA HIS A 68 9.38 11.30 18.54
C HIS A 68 10.77 10.65 18.52
N PHE A 69 11.79 11.39 18.10
CA PHE A 69 13.18 10.93 17.99
C PHE A 69 13.40 9.75 17.04
N ALA A 70 12.53 9.56 16.07
CA ALA A 70 12.68 8.55 15.05
C ALA A 70 13.47 9.09 13.84
N PRO A 71 14.58 8.44 13.45
CA PRO A 71 15.27 8.79 12.22
C PRO A 71 14.36 8.60 11.00
N ARG A 72 14.46 9.51 10.04
CA ARG A 72 13.74 9.45 8.76
C ARG A 72 14.61 8.84 7.67
N LEU A 73 13.97 8.27 6.65
CA LEU A 73 14.64 7.79 5.45
C LEU A 73 15.47 8.89 4.80
N THR A 74 16.57 8.49 4.19
CA THR A 74 17.34 9.31 3.27
C THR A 74 16.87 9.07 1.83
N TRP A 75 17.16 10.00 0.91
CA TRP A 75 16.86 9.80 -0.52
C TRP A 75 17.64 8.63 -1.13
N GLU A 76 18.85 8.35 -0.64
CA GLU A 76 19.62 7.18 -1.06
C GLU A 76 18.91 5.87 -0.70
N GLU A 77 18.38 5.76 0.51
CA GLU A 77 17.59 4.60 0.95
C GLU A 77 16.32 4.47 0.11
N CYS A 78 15.61 5.57 -0.18
CA CYS A 78 14.45 5.55 -1.08
C CYS A 78 14.80 5.04 -2.49
N ARG A 79 15.94 5.47 -3.07
CA ARG A 79 16.39 4.97 -4.38
C ARG A 79 16.63 3.46 -4.36
N ARG A 80 17.23 2.95 -3.30
CA ARG A 80 17.45 1.49 -3.14
C ARG A 80 16.14 0.73 -3.02
N MET A 81 15.19 1.24 -2.24
CA MET A 81 13.86 0.64 -2.11
C MET A 81 13.11 0.62 -3.44
N VAL A 82 13.21 1.69 -4.25
CA VAL A 82 12.65 1.73 -5.62
C VAL A 82 13.33 0.69 -6.51
N ALA A 83 14.66 0.57 -6.46
CA ALA A 83 15.40 -0.44 -7.22
C ALA A 83 15.00 -1.87 -6.86
N ASP A 84 14.62 -2.10 -5.60
CA ASP A 84 14.08 -3.38 -5.12
C ASP A 84 12.60 -3.60 -5.53
N GLY A 85 11.96 -2.62 -6.17
CA GLY A 85 10.58 -2.71 -6.65
C GLY A 85 9.52 -2.29 -5.63
N HIS A 86 9.90 -1.65 -4.54
CA HIS A 86 8.95 -1.01 -3.63
C HIS A 86 8.42 0.30 -4.20
N GLU A 87 7.25 0.71 -3.78
CA GLU A 87 6.65 1.99 -4.14
C GLU A 87 7.01 3.07 -3.12
N ILE A 88 7.54 4.20 -3.60
CA ILE A 88 7.63 5.44 -2.85
C ILE A 88 6.47 6.32 -3.29
N CYS A 89 5.60 6.70 -2.36
CA CYS A 89 4.40 7.48 -2.65
C CYS A 89 4.33 8.79 -1.85
N ASN A 90 3.38 9.64 -2.22
CA ASN A 90 3.20 10.94 -1.60
C ASN A 90 2.47 10.83 -0.26
N HIS A 91 3.03 11.45 0.79
CA HIS A 91 2.39 11.61 2.11
C HIS A 91 2.33 13.08 2.54
N SER A 92 2.19 14.01 1.58
CA SER A 92 2.37 15.45 1.68
C SER A 92 3.81 15.90 1.97
N TRP A 93 4.10 17.18 1.74
CA TRP A 93 5.43 17.73 1.96
C TRP A 93 5.82 17.78 3.44
N SER A 94 4.94 18.36 4.29
CA SER A 94 5.23 18.63 5.71
C SER A 94 4.22 18.04 6.69
N HIS A 95 3.44 17.06 6.24
CA HIS A 95 2.49 16.32 7.06
C HIS A 95 1.41 17.16 7.78
N PRO A 96 0.81 18.21 7.17
CA PRO A 96 -0.29 18.92 7.80
C PRO A 96 -1.59 18.11 7.69
N ASN A 97 -2.57 18.43 8.55
CA ASN A 97 -3.95 18.00 8.26
C ASN A 97 -4.45 18.73 7.01
N LEU A 98 -4.55 18.01 5.90
CA LEU A 98 -4.88 18.57 4.59
C LEU A 98 -6.29 19.18 4.52
N THR A 99 -7.17 18.84 5.45
CA THR A 99 -8.52 19.41 5.54
C THR A 99 -8.55 20.75 6.29
N ALA A 100 -7.47 21.11 6.98
CA ALA A 100 -7.34 22.31 7.80
C ALA A 100 -6.54 23.44 7.12
N ILE A 101 -6.07 23.24 5.89
CA ILE A 101 -5.28 24.22 5.13
C ILE A 101 -6.04 24.72 3.89
N ASP A 102 -5.69 25.91 3.43
CA ASP A 102 -6.29 26.47 2.22
C ASP A 102 -5.83 25.73 0.94
N ARG A 103 -6.58 25.93 -0.15
CA ARG A 103 -6.31 25.23 -1.43
C ARG A 103 -4.92 25.54 -2.01
N ARG A 104 -4.39 26.74 -1.80
CA ARG A 104 -3.06 27.12 -2.31
C ARG A 104 -1.97 26.35 -1.57
N THR A 105 -2.06 26.30 -0.26
CA THR A 105 -1.17 25.53 0.61
C THR A 105 -1.27 24.03 0.30
N LEU A 106 -2.50 23.51 0.12
CA LEU A 106 -2.72 22.11 -0.27
C LEU A 106 -2.01 21.75 -1.58
N LEU A 107 -2.13 22.60 -2.61
CA LEU A 107 -1.43 22.38 -3.88
C LEU A 107 0.09 22.38 -3.72
N VAL A 108 0.64 23.25 -2.86
CA VAL A 108 2.08 23.26 -2.56
C VAL A 108 2.49 21.97 -1.86
N GLU A 109 1.76 21.54 -0.83
CA GLU A 109 2.04 20.31 -0.09
C GLU A 109 2.12 19.08 -0.99
N ILE A 110 1.20 18.96 -1.94
CA ILE A 110 1.14 17.79 -2.82
C ILE A 110 2.15 17.89 -3.95
N ARG A 111 2.16 19.01 -4.69
CA ARG A 111 3.00 19.14 -5.90
C ARG A 111 4.49 19.23 -5.60
N LYS A 112 4.84 19.93 -4.51
CA LYS A 112 6.23 20.00 -4.05
C LYS A 112 6.75 18.62 -3.68
N ASN A 113 5.96 17.84 -2.94
CA ASN A 113 6.34 16.49 -2.55
C ASN A 113 6.45 15.55 -3.76
N ASP A 114 5.48 15.58 -4.70
CA ASP A 114 5.57 14.83 -5.96
C ASP A 114 6.85 15.17 -6.74
N SER A 115 7.18 16.48 -6.81
CA SER A 115 8.33 16.96 -7.56
C SER A 115 9.66 16.50 -6.96
N ILE A 116 9.81 16.59 -5.64
CA ILE A 116 11.05 16.20 -4.98
C ILE A 116 11.23 14.67 -5.01
N ILE A 117 10.17 13.90 -4.75
CA ILE A 117 10.24 12.43 -4.84
C ILE A 117 10.68 12.02 -6.26
N LYS A 118 10.08 12.61 -7.30
CA LYS A 118 10.49 12.34 -8.69
C LYS A 118 11.94 12.74 -8.97
N ALA A 119 12.36 13.90 -8.50
CA ALA A 119 13.73 14.38 -8.72
C ALA A 119 14.77 13.48 -8.07
N GLU A 120 14.50 13.01 -6.84
CA GLU A 120 15.43 12.24 -6.04
C GLU A 120 15.41 10.74 -6.36
N THR A 121 14.25 10.18 -6.70
CA THR A 121 14.12 8.73 -6.95
C THR A 121 14.04 8.36 -8.42
N GLY A 122 13.82 9.32 -9.31
CA GLY A 122 13.55 9.09 -10.73
C GLY A 122 12.12 8.66 -11.04
N VAL A 123 11.29 8.33 -10.02
CA VAL A 123 9.93 7.79 -10.19
C VAL A 123 8.89 8.80 -9.71
N LYS A 124 7.90 9.10 -10.57
CA LYS A 124 6.77 9.95 -10.18
C LYS A 124 5.83 9.18 -9.24
N PRO A 125 5.46 9.73 -8.07
CA PRO A 125 4.45 9.11 -7.21
C PRO A 125 3.10 8.99 -7.92
N THR A 126 2.54 7.78 -7.91
CA THR A 126 1.25 7.49 -8.55
C THR A 126 0.13 7.23 -7.54
N SER A 127 0.45 7.23 -6.27
CA SER A 127 -0.52 7.12 -5.17
C SER A 127 -0.26 8.15 -4.09
N ILE A 128 -1.26 8.30 -3.20
CA ILE A 128 -1.16 9.17 -2.02
C ILE A 128 -1.73 8.46 -0.79
N LEU A 129 -1.06 8.64 0.34
CA LEU A 129 -1.54 8.32 1.67
C LEU A 129 -1.86 9.64 2.38
N TYR A 130 -3.07 9.78 2.92
CA TYR A 130 -3.47 11.04 3.54
C TYR A 130 -2.93 11.16 4.96
N PRO A 131 -2.22 12.23 5.34
CA PRO A 131 -1.90 12.52 6.74
C PRO A 131 -3.15 12.49 7.61
N PHE A 132 -3.04 11.83 8.79
CA PHE A 132 -4.16 11.65 9.74
C PHE A 132 -5.38 10.92 9.16
N ASN A 133 -5.28 10.30 7.98
CA ASN A 133 -6.40 9.76 7.21
C ASN A 133 -7.52 10.79 6.95
N ALA A 134 -7.20 12.08 7.07
CA ALA A 134 -8.16 13.18 6.97
C ALA A 134 -8.33 13.61 5.51
N THR A 135 -9.56 13.53 5.00
CA THR A 135 -9.87 13.92 3.62
C THR A 135 -11.28 14.46 3.49
N THR A 136 -11.50 15.24 2.43
CA THR A 136 -12.81 15.73 1.95
C THR A 136 -12.86 15.58 0.44
N PRO A 137 -14.03 15.64 -0.20
CA PRO A 137 -14.10 15.62 -1.67
C PRO A 137 -13.20 16.67 -2.34
N GLN A 138 -13.09 17.88 -1.76
CA GLN A 138 -12.23 18.96 -2.27
C GLN A 138 -10.75 18.65 -2.13
N VAL A 139 -10.33 18.09 -1.00
CA VAL A 139 -8.95 17.62 -0.78
C VAL A 139 -8.61 16.50 -1.76
N ARG A 140 -9.50 15.52 -1.90
CA ARG A 140 -9.32 14.40 -2.83
C ARG A 140 -9.16 14.85 -4.28
N ALA A 141 -9.97 15.80 -4.74
CA ALA A 141 -9.90 16.33 -6.10
C ALA A 141 -8.51 16.92 -6.43
N VAL A 142 -7.82 17.49 -5.43
CA VAL A 142 -6.45 18.02 -5.61
C VAL A 142 -5.41 16.91 -5.47
N CYS A 143 -5.53 16.09 -4.44
CA CYS A 143 -4.52 15.10 -4.09
C CYS A 143 -4.43 13.92 -5.08
N GLU A 144 -5.56 13.54 -5.66
CA GLU A 144 -5.66 12.40 -6.57
C GLU A 144 -5.48 12.80 -8.05
N GLU A 145 -5.30 14.10 -8.34
CA GLU A 145 -5.07 14.59 -9.71
C GLU A 145 -3.84 13.91 -10.33
N GLY A 146 -4.06 13.18 -11.43
CA GLY A 146 -2.99 12.47 -12.15
C GLY A 146 -2.37 11.30 -11.40
N LYS A 147 -3.04 10.79 -10.35
CA LYS A 147 -2.64 9.60 -9.61
C LYS A 147 -3.54 8.40 -9.93
N VAL A 148 -3.00 7.22 -9.70
CA VAL A 148 -3.74 5.97 -9.82
C VAL A 148 -4.79 5.87 -8.70
N GLY A 149 -4.46 6.35 -7.50
CA GLY A 149 -5.42 6.36 -6.39
C GLY A 149 -4.86 6.88 -5.08
N ALA A 150 -5.71 6.75 -4.06
CA ALA A 150 -5.40 7.13 -2.70
C ALA A 150 -5.88 6.07 -1.71
N ARG A 151 -5.15 5.88 -0.62
CA ARG A 151 -5.60 5.03 0.48
C ARG A 151 -6.69 5.76 1.26
N LEU A 152 -7.88 5.17 1.31
CA LEU A 152 -9.03 5.70 2.04
C LEU A 152 -9.39 4.85 3.26
N GLU A 153 -9.11 3.55 3.18
CA GLU A 153 -9.37 2.59 4.23
C GLU A 153 -8.11 1.77 4.49
N GLN A 154 -7.87 1.39 5.72
CA GLN A 154 -6.76 0.54 6.11
C GLN A 154 -7.06 -0.29 7.35
N PHE A 155 -6.38 -1.42 7.45
CA PHE A 155 -6.23 -2.18 8.69
C PHE A 155 -4.97 -1.69 9.41
N GLY A 156 -5.11 -1.19 10.63
CA GLY A 156 -3.98 -0.72 11.44
C GLY A 156 -3.09 -1.88 11.87
N LEU A 157 -1.83 -1.86 11.44
CA LEU A 157 -0.77 -2.74 11.93
C LEU A 157 0.09 -1.95 12.91
N GLY A 158 0.19 -2.42 14.13
CA GLY A 158 0.90 -1.78 15.23
C GLY A 158 0.23 -2.17 16.54
N GLN A 159 0.97 -2.23 17.61
CA GLN A 159 0.44 -2.76 18.86
C GLN A 159 0.03 -1.67 19.84
N ARG A 160 0.84 -0.61 19.99
CA ARG A 160 0.64 0.36 21.05
C ARG A 160 -0.59 1.24 20.88
N ASN A 161 -0.93 1.59 19.66
CA ASN A 161 -2.10 2.45 19.39
C ASN A 161 -3.22 1.73 18.65
N SER A 162 -2.88 0.88 17.69
CA SER A 162 -3.86 0.11 16.92
C SER A 162 -4.32 -1.17 17.62
N GLY A 163 -3.60 -1.63 18.65
CA GLY A 163 -3.95 -2.83 19.40
C GLY A 163 -3.91 -4.11 18.56
N CYS A 164 -3.07 -4.15 17.54
CA CYS A 164 -2.99 -5.26 16.59
C CYS A 164 -2.42 -6.50 17.26
N THR A 165 -3.01 -7.65 17.01
CA THR A 165 -2.55 -8.96 17.48
C THR A 165 -2.42 -9.94 16.32
N ALA A 166 -1.68 -11.03 16.51
CA ALA A 166 -1.61 -12.11 15.52
C ALA A 166 -3.00 -12.66 15.17
N ALA A 167 -3.88 -12.79 16.15
CA ALA A 167 -5.26 -13.26 15.95
C ALA A 167 -6.12 -12.27 15.13
N SER A 168 -5.96 -10.94 15.35
CA SER A 168 -6.69 -9.94 14.58
C SER A 168 -6.23 -9.90 13.12
N ILE A 169 -4.93 -10.05 12.87
CA ILE A 169 -4.36 -10.14 11.52
C ILE A 169 -4.89 -11.38 10.79
N ASP A 170 -4.83 -12.55 11.43
CA ASP A 170 -5.31 -13.81 10.84
C ASP A 170 -6.81 -13.75 10.53
N THR A 171 -7.61 -13.18 11.44
CA THR A 171 -9.05 -12.98 11.21
C THR A 171 -9.30 -12.06 10.03
N TRP A 172 -8.62 -10.92 9.96
CA TRP A 172 -8.72 -9.97 8.86
C TRP A 172 -8.32 -10.60 7.52
N LEU A 173 -7.20 -11.33 7.47
CA LEU A 173 -6.74 -11.98 6.25
C LEU A 173 -7.70 -13.06 5.76
N ARG A 174 -8.25 -13.87 6.67
CA ARG A 174 -9.28 -14.88 6.32
C ARG A 174 -10.54 -14.22 5.77
N GLN A 175 -11.00 -13.11 6.35
CA GLN A 175 -12.14 -12.36 5.83
C GLN A 175 -11.89 -11.84 4.43
N LEU A 176 -10.71 -11.26 4.15
CA LEU A 176 -10.37 -10.81 2.79
C LEU A 176 -10.45 -11.94 1.76
N ILE A 177 -9.92 -13.11 2.11
CA ILE A 177 -9.94 -14.30 1.22
C ILE A 177 -11.37 -14.76 0.98
N ASN A 178 -12.17 -14.90 2.05
CA ASN A 178 -13.55 -15.36 1.96
C ASN A 178 -14.45 -14.41 1.16
N ASP A 179 -14.27 -13.11 1.37
CA ASP A 179 -15.08 -12.06 0.75
C ASP A 179 -14.54 -11.61 -0.61
N ARG A 180 -13.43 -12.19 -1.07
CA ARG A 180 -12.72 -11.84 -2.32
C ARG A 180 -12.42 -10.34 -2.39
N ARG A 181 -11.78 -9.80 -1.38
CA ARG A 181 -11.54 -8.36 -1.22
C ARG A 181 -10.05 -8.00 -1.31
N TRP A 182 -9.80 -6.75 -1.66
CA TRP A 182 -8.52 -6.10 -1.48
C TRP A 182 -8.45 -5.43 -0.11
N GLY A 183 -7.42 -5.76 0.66
CA GLY A 183 -7.11 -5.15 1.94
C GLY A 183 -5.85 -4.29 1.86
N VAL A 184 -5.87 -3.18 2.56
CA VAL A 184 -4.72 -2.29 2.70
C VAL A 184 -4.35 -2.22 4.17
N THR A 185 -3.09 -2.39 4.50
CA THR A 185 -2.61 -2.21 5.88
C THR A 185 -1.93 -0.86 6.05
N MET A 186 -1.81 -0.39 7.27
CA MET A 186 -1.07 0.82 7.62
C MET A 186 -0.29 0.57 8.91
N THR A 187 1.00 0.90 8.90
CA THR A 187 1.85 0.98 10.10
C THR A 187 2.86 2.12 9.92
N HIS A 188 3.51 2.51 11.00
CA HIS A 188 4.57 3.52 11.01
C HIS A 188 5.90 2.85 11.36
N GLY A 189 6.46 3.08 12.54
CA GLY A 189 7.70 2.46 12.97
C GLY A 189 7.55 1.05 13.53
N ILE A 190 8.66 0.41 13.81
CA ILE A 190 8.72 -0.90 14.46
C ILE A 190 9.04 -0.72 15.93
N TYR A 191 10.16 -0.10 16.25
CA TYR A 191 10.61 0.21 17.61
C TYR A 191 10.54 1.70 17.94
N THR A 192 10.41 2.55 16.93
CA THR A 192 10.40 4.01 17.04
C THR A 192 9.14 4.60 16.39
N ALA A 193 8.92 5.92 16.54
CA ALA A 193 7.80 6.66 15.99
C ALA A 193 6.41 6.20 16.49
N TRP A 194 5.37 6.51 15.76
CA TRP A 194 3.98 6.20 16.10
C TRP A 194 3.67 4.71 15.96
N ASP A 195 2.84 4.18 16.87
CA ASP A 195 2.25 2.85 16.83
C ASP A 195 3.27 1.70 16.75
N GLN A 196 4.21 1.72 17.67
CA GLN A 196 5.29 0.74 17.81
C GLN A 196 4.78 -0.67 18.09
N TRP A 197 5.67 -1.64 17.85
CA TRP A 197 5.44 -3.04 18.12
C TRP A 197 6.15 -3.46 19.41
N ASP A 198 5.41 -4.01 20.37
CA ASP A 198 5.98 -4.69 21.53
C ASP A 198 6.50 -6.09 21.16
N GLU A 199 5.87 -6.70 20.15
CA GLU A 199 6.21 -8.01 19.61
C GLU A 199 6.37 -7.95 18.08
N PRO A 200 7.48 -7.40 17.54
CA PRO A 200 7.68 -7.24 16.10
C PRO A 200 7.64 -8.56 15.31
N TRP A 201 7.90 -9.69 15.99
CA TRP A 201 7.77 -11.02 15.37
C TRP A 201 6.37 -11.29 14.81
N VAL A 202 5.33 -10.66 15.33
CA VAL A 202 3.95 -10.75 14.81
C VAL A 202 3.89 -10.22 13.38
N LEU A 203 4.51 -9.07 13.11
CA LEU A 203 4.61 -8.49 11.76
C LEU A 203 5.45 -9.37 10.82
N TRP A 204 6.60 -9.88 11.30
CA TRP A 204 7.47 -10.73 10.48
C TRP A 204 6.79 -12.06 10.13
N ASN A 205 6.03 -12.63 11.05
CA ASN A 205 5.22 -13.80 10.79
C ASN A 205 4.09 -13.53 9.79
N PHE A 206 3.47 -12.37 9.85
CA PHE A 206 2.46 -11.96 8.86
C PHE A 206 3.05 -11.89 7.44
N PHE A 207 4.23 -11.30 7.27
CA PHE A 207 4.90 -11.28 5.95
C PHE A 207 5.19 -12.70 5.45
N ARG A 208 5.67 -13.57 6.32
CA ARG A 208 5.90 -14.98 5.99
C ARG A 208 4.60 -15.68 5.59
N GLU A 209 3.53 -15.44 6.31
CA GLU A 209 2.22 -16.03 6.01
C GLU A 209 1.69 -15.57 4.64
N LEU A 210 1.80 -14.29 4.32
CA LEU A 210 1.44 -13.77 3.00
C LEU A 210 2.22 -14.47 1.88
N ALA A 211 3.52 -14.69 2.09
CA ALA A 211 4.35 -15.41 1.12
C ALA A 211 3.92 -16.87 0.93
N PHE A 212 3.52 -17.56 1.99
CA PHE A 212 2.97 -18.93 1.90
C PHE A 212 1.59 -18.98 1.25
N LYS A 213 0.81 -17.90 1.33
CA LYS A 213 -0.52 -17.79 0.71
C LYS A 213 -0.50 -17.17 -0.69
N LYS A 214 0.66 -17.09 -1.35
CA LYS A 214 0.84 -16.44 -2.66
C LYS A 214 -0.10 -16.94 -3.77
N ASP A 215 -0.60 -18.17 -3.69
CA ASP A 215 -1.53 -18.75 -4.65
C ASP A 215 -2.98 -18.28 -4.41
N SER A 216 -3.30 -17.80 -3.22
CA SER A 216 -4.62 -17.28 -2.83
C SER A 216 -4.64 -15.76 -2.65
N VAL A 217 -3.49 -15.16 -2.34
CA VAL A 217 -3.38 -13.73 -2.03
C VAL A 217 -2.32 -13.08 -2.92
N TRP A 218 -2.73 -12.06 -3.67
CA TRP A 218 -1.82 -11.22 -4.41
C TRP A 218 -1.31 -10.09 -3.51
N VAL A 219 -0.01 -10.06 -3.23
CA VAL A 219 0.63 -8.97 -2.48
C VAL A 219 1.45 -8.13 -3.45
N ASP A 220 1.14 -6.84 -3.52
CA ASP A 220 1.84 -5.90 -4.37
C ASP A 220 1.73 -4.46 -3.83
N THR A 221 2.41 -3.52 -4.49
CA THR A 221 2.31 -2.11 -4.16
C THR A 221 0.86 -1.62 -4.27
N PHE A 222 0.54 -0.56 -3.54
CA PHE A 222 -0.80 0.02 -3.56
C PHE A 222 -1.20 0.45 -4.98
N SER A 223 -0.30 1.11 -5.70
CA SER A 223 -0.58 1.58 -7.06
C SER A 223 -0.80 0.45 -8.05
N ASN A 224 -0.06 -0.66 -7.97
CA ASN A 224 -0.24 -1.79 -8.87
C ASN A 224 -1.61 -2.46 -8.68
N ILE A 225 -2.00 -2.71 -7.43
CA ILE A 225 -3.31 -3.31 -7.15
C ILE A 225 -4.44 -2.35 -7.52
N GLN A 226 -4.31 -1.06 -7.20
CA GLN A 226 -5.30 -0.04 -7.54
C GLN A 226 -5.48 0.09 -9.07
N ALA A 227 -4.38 0.06 -9.83
CA ALA A 227 -4.43 0.10 -11.29
C ALA A 227 -5.18 -1.10 -11.83
N TYR A 228 -4.83 -2.31 -11.40
CA TYR A 228 -5.52 -3.54 -11.81
C TYR A 228 -7.02 -3.49 -11.49
N VAL A 229 -7.39 -3.06 -10.29
CA VAL A 229 -8.81 -2.96 -9.88
C VAL A 229 -9.57 -1.96 -10.77
N LYS A 230 -8.95 -0.83 -11.11
CA LYS A 230 -9.55 0.14 -12.05
C LYS A 230 -9.72 -0.42 -13.45
N GLU A 231 -8.68 -1.05 -13.98
CA GLU A 231 -8.70 -1.68 -15.31
C GLU A 231 -9.75 -2.79 -15.38
N ARG A 232 -9.74 -3.70 -14.42
CA ARG A 232 -10.72 -4.79 -14.31
C ARG A 232 -12.16 -4.25 -14.32
N ASN A 233 -12.43 -3.20 -13.56
CA ASN A 233 -13.77 -2.60 -13.48
C ASN A 233 -14.20 -1.85 -14.76
N ALA A 234 -13.25 -1.48 -15.62
CA ALA A 234 -13.50 -0.84 -16.90
C ALA A 234 -13.70 -1.82 -18.07
N VAL A 235 -13.40 -3.11 -17.88
CA VAL A 235 -13.56 -4.12 -18.93
C VAL A 235 -15.03 -4.46 -19.13
N THR A 236 -15.48 -4.41 -20.38
CA THR A 236 -16.78 -4.93 -20.81
C THR A 236 -16.51 -6.17 -21.67
N LEU A 237 -17.02 -7.32 -21.24
CA LEU A 237 -16.97 -8.55 -22.04
C LEU A 237 -18.17 -8.56 -22.98
N THR A 238 -17.90 -8.65 -24.29
CA THR A 238 -18.90 -8.75 -25.36
C THR A 238 -18.95 -10.15 -25.96
#